data_15194e3ee4dc807d6347cff9f047b337
#
_entry.id   15194e3ee4dc807d6347cff9f047b337
#
_cell.length_a   1.000
_cell.length_b   1.000
_cell.length_c   1.000
_cell.angle_alpha   90.00
_cell.angle_beta   90.00
_cell.angle_gamma   90.00
#
_symmetry.space_group_name_H-M   'P 1'
#
loop_
_entity.id
_entity.type
_entity.pdbx_description
1 polymer ?
#
loop_
_entity_poly.entity_id
_entity_poly.type
_entity_poly.pdbx_seq_one_letter_code
_entity_poly.pdbx_strand_id
1 'polypeptide(L)'
;KVALTTRITLSQLESHLWEAANILRGSPVDRTDWKSYILPLLFLKRICDVWDEEYTEMVETYGEDFADEHRFQIPPGCHWKDIRETPLNVGTALQNAMRGIEAANQKHLYGVFGDAQWSNKDRLPDALLKDLIEHFSALHLGNKNVASDIIGDAYEYLIKKFADATNKKAGEFYTPRS
;
A
#
# COMPACT_ATOMS: atom_id res chain seq x y z
N LYS A 1 -28.23 -10.43 4.13
CA LYS A 1 -27.76 -10.35 3.83
C LYS A 1 -26.84 -10.28 3.29
N VAL A 2 -27.04 -10.44 3.34
CA VAL A 2 -25.84 -10.22 3.05
C VAL A 2 -25.53 -9.82 1.80
N ALA A 3 -25.29 -8.68 1.72
CA ALA A 3 -24.67 -8.25 0.58
C ALA A 3 -23.51 -9.11 0.34
N LEU A 4 -23.61 -9.85 -0.65
CA LEU A 4 -22.47 -10.53 -1.09
C LEU A 4 -21.46 -9.50 -1.41
N THR A 5 -20.48 -9.45 -0.55
CA THR A 5 -19.33 -8.63 -0.86
C THR A 5 -18.71 -9.22 -2.08
N THR A 6 -18.88 -8.57 -3.18
CA THR A 6 -18.25 -8.98 -4.42
C THR A 6 -16.75 -8.83 -4.22
N ARG A 7 -16.00 -9.88 -4.46
CA ARG A 7 -14.56 -9.81 -4.38
C ARG A 7 -14.04 -8.85 -5.44
N ILE A 8 -12.97 -8.15 -5.08
CA ILE A 8 -12.34 -7.20 -6.00
C ILE A 8 -11.63 -7.96 -7.11
N THR A 9 -11.94 -7.60 -8.35
CA THR A 9 -11.29 -8.21 -9.51
C THR A 9 -9.95 -7.53 -9.77
N LEU A 10 -9.10 -8.20 -10.54
CA LEU A 10 -7.82 -7.61 -10.95
C LEU A 10 -8.03 -6.28 -11.66
N SER A 11 -9.00 -6.23 -12.59
CA SER A 11 -9.29 -5.01 -13.34
C SER A 11 -9.68 -3.85 -12.42
N GLN A 12 -10.51 -4.12 -11.41
CA GLN A 12 -10.91 -3.10 -10.45
C GLN A 12 -9.72 -2.60 -9.63
N LEU A 13 -8.87 -3.51 -9.21
CA LEU A 13 -7.70 -3.14 -8.44
C LEU A 13 -6.71 -2.33 -9.30
N GLU A 14 -6.47 -2.76 -10.53
CA GLU A 14 -5.60 -2.02 -11.46
C GLU A 14 -6.11 -0.60 -11.68
N SER A 15 -7.43 -0.45 -11.88
CA SER A 15 -8.03 0.87 -12.05
C SER A 15 -7.83 1.74 -10.83
N HIS A 16 -8.00 1.14 -9.65
CA HIS A 16 -7.85 1.88 -8.39
C HIS A 16 -6.40 2.35 -8.19
N LEU A 17 -5.44 1.50 -8.55
CA LEU A 17 -4.03 1.85 -8.46
C LEU A 17 -3.66 2.93 -9.47
N TRP A 18 -4.25 2.88 -10.66
CA TRP A 18 -4.02 3.92 -11.65
C TRP A 18 -4.61 5.26 -11.18
N GLU A 19 -5.75 5.22 -10.50
CA GLU A 19 -6.34 6.44 -9.92
C GLU A 19 -5.42 7.03 -8.83
N ALA A 20 -4.73 6.17 -8.07
CA ALA A 20 -3.75 6.65 -7.12
C ALA A 20 -2.61 7.40 -7.84
N ALA A 21 -2.18 6.86 -8.98
CA ALA A 21 -1.17 7.54 -9.80
C ALA A 21 -1.66 8.92 -10.26
N ASN A 22 -2.95 9.03 -10.58
CA ASN A 22 -3.52 10.32 -10.98
C ASN A 22 -3.49 11.35 -9.84
N ILE A 23 -3.62 10.90 -8.59
CA ILE A 23 -3.48 11.80 -7.44
C ILE A 23 -2.05 12.38 -7.42
N LEU A 24 -1.06 11.56 -7.73
CA LEU A 24 0.33 12.02 -7.76
C LEU A 24 0.64 12.92 -8.94
N ARG A 25 -0.18 12.88 -9.98
CA ARG A 25 0.06 13.64 -11.22
C ARG A 25 0.18 15.14 -10.99
N GLY A 26 -0.57 15.66 -10.04
CA GLY A 26 -0.54 17.09 -9.74
C GLY A 26 0.54 17.49 -8.73
N SER A 27 1.39 16.56 -8.34
CA SER A 27 2.39 16.80 -7.30
C SER A 27 3.78 17.02 -7.91
N PRO A 28 4.75 17.46 -7.09
CA PRO A 28 6.16 17.57 -7.55
C PRO A 28 6.84 16.23 -7.80
N VAL A 29 6.17 15.09 -7.50
CA VAL A 29 6.78 13.77 -7.66
C VAL A 29 6.89 13.42 -9.14
N ASP A 30 8.08 13.06 -9.58
CA ASP A 30 8.30 12.66 -10.96
C ASP A 30 7.54 11.37 -11.28
N ARG A 31 6.99 11.27 -12.47
CA ARG A 31 6.22 10.11 -12.90
C ARG A 31 7.00 8.80 -12.75
N THR A 32 8.30 8.84 -12.97
CA THR A 32 9.14 7.64 -12.85
C THR A 32 9.28 7.16 -11.42
N ASP A 33 8.92 7.99 -10.44
CA ASP A 33 8.99 7.64 -9.02
C ASP A 33 7.66 7.21 -8.44
N TRP A 34 6.56 7.29 -9.20
CA TRP A 34 5.23 7.00 -8.67
C TRP A 34 5.11 5.61 -8.04
N LYS A 35 5.71 4.61 -8.68
CA LYS A 35 5.62 3.23 -8.15
C LYS A 35 6.26 3.11 -6.76
N SER A 36 7.27 3.93 -6.49
CA SER A 36 7.96 3.93 -5.20
C SER A 36 7.05 4.40 -4.05
N TYR A 37 5.94 5.03 -4.37
CA TYR A 37 4.97 5.49 -3.38
C TYR A 37 3.69 4.63 -3.42
N ILE A 38 3.27 4.22 -4.61
CA ILE A 38 2.02 3.45 -4.75
C ILE A 38 2.17 2.02 -4.23
N LEU A 39 3.27 1.35 -4.57
CA LEU A 39 3.47 -0.04 -4.15
C LEU A 39 3.58 -0.20 -2.64
N PRO A 40 4.35 0.64 -1.92
CA PRO A 40 4.37 0.52 -0.46
C PRO A 40 3.00 0.75 0.17
N LEU A 41 2.20 1.66 -0.36
CA LEU A 41 0.85 1.88 0.16
C LEU A 41 -0.05 0.67 -0.08
N LEU A 42 0.06 0.05 -1.24
CA LEU A 42 -0.68 -1.18 -1.54
C LEU A 42 -0.33 -2.27 -0.53
N PHE A 43 0.96 -2.49 -0.29
CA PHE A 43 1.39 -3.53 0.65
C PHE A 43 1.01 -3.20 2.09
N LEU A 44 1.17 -1.94 2.49
CA LEU A 44 0.81 -1.53 3.83
C LEU A 44 -0.68 -1.74 4.09
N LYS A 45 -1.52 -1.32 3.14
CA LYS A 45 -2.96 -1.50 3.25
C LYS A 45 -3.33 -2.98 3.33
N ARG A 46 -2.70 -3.81 2.46
CA ARG A 46 -2.93 -5.25 2.45
C ARG A 46 -2.56 -5.88 3.80
N ILE A 47 -1.39 -5.55 4.33
CA ILE A 47 -0.93 -6.10 5.60
C ILE A 47 -1.90 -5.73 6.73
N CYS A 48 -2.33 -4.48 6.77
CA CYS A 48 -3.24 -4.02 7.81
C CYS A 48 -4.62 -4.65 7.68
N ASP A 49 -5.12 -4.81 6.46
CA ASP A 49 -6.45 -5.40 6.24
C ASP A 49 -6.45 -6.89 6.55
N VAL A 50 -5.37 -7.60 6.22
CA VAL A 50 -5.24 -9.02 6.61
C VAL A 50 -5.16 -9.13 8.12
N TRP A 51 -4.41 -8.25 8.76
CA TRP A 51 -4.30 -8.23 10.22
C TRP A 51 -5.68 -8.06 10.87
N ASP A 52 -6.49 -7.15 10.32
CA ASP A 52 -7.86 -6.91 10.82
C ASP A 52 -8.74 -8.15 10.66
N GLU A 53 -8.64 -8.85 9.54
CA GLU A 53 -9.39 -10.08 9.32
C GLU A 53 -8.99 -11.15 10.33
N GLU A 54 -7.68 -11.29 10.55
CA GLU A 54 -7.16 -12.25 11.52
C GLU A 54 -7.64 -11.93 12.92
N TYR A 55 -7.63 -10.66 13.30
CA TYR A 55 -8.11 -10.23 14.60
C TYR A 55 -9.59 -10.62 14.79
N THR A 56 -10.41 -10.29 13.79
CA THR A 56 -11.84 -10.60 13.85
C THR A 56 -12.08 -12.11 13.97
N GLU A 57 -11.36 -12.91 13.16
CA GLU A 57 -11.51 -14.36 13.20
C GLU A 57 -11.07 -14.94 14.55
N MET A 58 -9.98 -14.43 15.09
CA MET A 58 -9.46 -14.93 16.37
C MET A 58 -10.41 -14.60 17.51
N VAL A 59 -10.96 -13.37 17.53
CA VAL A 59 -11.92 -12.97 18.55
C VAL A 59 -13.19 -13.81 18.45
N GLU A 60 -13.68 -14.06 17.24
CA GLU A 60 -14.90 -14.83 17.04
C GLU A 60 -14.73 -16.31 17.40
N THR A 61 -13.53 -16.85 17.14
CA THR A 61 -13.26 -18.28 17.35
C THR A 61 -12.80 -18.59 18.76
N TYR A 62 -11.90 -17.78 19.31
CA TYR A 62 -11.20 -18.09 20.56
C TYR A 62 -11.37 -17.04 21.65
N GLY A 63 -11.96 -15.87 21.35
CA GLY A 63 -12.08 -14.78 22.28
C GLY A 63 -10.87 -13.84 22.22
N GLU A 64 -10.99 -12.69 22.88
CA GLU A 64 -9.99 -11.62 22.80
C GLU A 64 -8.61 -12.03 23.31
N ASP A 65 -8.56 -13.01 24.22
CA ASP A 65 -7.27 -13.44 24.78
C ASP A 65 -6.33 -14.01 23.73
N PHE A 66 -6.86 -14.42 22.58
CA PHE A 66 -6.06 -15.03 21.51
C PHE A 66 -5.97 -14.15 20.28
N ALA A 67 -6.39 -12.89 20.38
CA ALA A 67 -6.47 -11.99 19.24
C ALA A 67 -5.09 -11.55 18.72
N ASP A 68 -4.02 -11.87 19.44
CA ASP A 68 -2.67 -11.45 19.04
C ASP A 68 -1.98 -12.43 18.09
N GLU A 69 -2.64 -13.49 17.70
CA GLU A 69 -2.02 -14.49 16.82
C GLU A 69 -2.14 -14.07 15.36
N HIS A 70 -1.15 -13.35 14.87
CA HIS A 70 -1.14 -12.81 13.51
C HIS A 70 0.05 -13.33 12.73
N ARG A 71 -0.15 -13.44 11.43
CA ARG A 71 0.92 -13.81 10.50
C ARG A 71 2.03 -12.76 10.53
N PHE A 72 1.65 -11.49 10.53
CA PHE A 72 2.61 -10.38 10.63
C PHE A 72 2.24 -9.52 11.81
N GLN A 73 3.26 -8.98 12.48
CA GLN A 73 3.07 -8.13 13.63
C GLN A 73 2.97 -6.66 13.20
N ILE A 74 2.03 -5.94 13.78
CA ILE A 74 1.93 -4.49 13.56
C ILE A 74 2.16 -3.82 14.90
N PRO A 75 3.32 -3.15 15.09
CA PRO A 75 3.59 -2.46 16.35
C PRO A 75 2.55 -1.36 16.63
N PRO A 76 2.36 -0.99 17.90
CA PRO A 76 1.44 0.10 18.24
C PRO A 76 1.77 1.37 17.45
N GLY A 77 0.73 2.02 16.92
CA GLY A 77 0.88 3.25 16.15
C GLY A 77 1.23 3.05 14.69
N CYS A 78 1.42 1.79 14.24
CA CYS A 78 1.85 1.50 12.87
C CYS A 78 0.72 1.00 11.97
N HIS A 79 -0.49 0.86 12.50
CA HIS A 79 -1.62 0.38 11.71
C HIS A 79 -2.15 1.49 10.79
N TRP A 80 -2.74 1.09 9.67
CA TRP A 80 -3.33 2.02 8.71
C TRP A 80 -4.27 3.02 9.38
N LYS A 81 -5.06 2.56 10.34
CA LYS A 81 -5.98 3.41 11.09
C LYS A 81 -5.26 4.55 11.81
N ASP A 82 -4.11 4.24 12.41
CA ASP A 82 -3.32 5.24 13.13
C ASP A 82 -2.80 6.31 12.18
N ILE A 83 -2.37 5.90 10.99
CA ILE A 83 -1.88 6.83 9.97
C ILE A 83 -3.02 7.70 9.47
N ARG A 84 -4.16 7.10 9.22
CA ARG A 84 -5.35 7.79 8.70
C ARG A 84 -5.83 8.86 9.68
N GLU A 85 -5.67 8.62 10.97
CA GLU A 85 -6.09 9.54 12.02
C GLU A 85 -5.05 10.62 12.32
N THR A 86 -3.87 10.55 11.71
CA THR A 86 -2.80 11.52 11.94
C THR A 86 -3.14 12.86 11.27
N PRO A 87 -3.21 13.97 12.03
CA PRO A 87 -3.61 15.25 11.43
C PRO A 87 -2.49 15.99 10.71
N LEU A 88 -1.25 15.84 11.18
CA LEU A 88 -0.09 16.55 10.62
C LEU A 88 1.10 15.61 10.51
N ASN A 89 2.03 15.94 9.62
CA ASN A 89 3.25 15.15 9.42
C ASN A 89 2.91 13.71 9.02
N VAL A 90 1.99 13.59 8.09
CA VAL A 90 1.48 12.30 7.64
C VAL A 90 2.60 11.46 7.03
N GLY A 91 3.51 12.09 6.27
CA GLY A 91 4.63 11.38 5.68
C GLY A 91 5.55 10.76 6.72
N THR A 92 5.80 11.47 7.81
CA THR A 92 6.60 10.94 8.91
C THR A 92 5.88 9.75 9.55
N ALA A 93 4.57 9.85 9.73
CA ALA A 93 3.77 8.74 10.28
C ALA A 93 3.83 7.51 9.38
N LEU A 94 3.71 7.71 8.06
CA LEU A 94 3.82 6.62 7.10
C LEU A 94 5.20 5.96 7.17
N GLN A 95 6.24 6.78 7.16
CA GLN A 95 7.60 6.26 7.19
C GLN A 95 7.87 5.46 8.47
N ASN A 96 7.45 5.98 9.60
CA ASN A 96 7.62 5.31 10.88
C ASN A 96 6.83 4.00 10.94
N ALA A 97 5.60 4.00 10.41
CA ALA A 97 4.78 2.80 10.38
C ALA A 97 5.43 1.71 9.52
N MET A 98 5.89 2.09 8.33
CA MET A 98 6.53 1.13 7.43
C MET A 98 7.81 0.57 8.03
N ARG A 99 8.65 1.43 8.60
CA ARG A 99 9.89 0.97 9.25
C ARG A 99 9.59 0.09 10.46
N GLY A 100 8.56 0.45 11.24
CA GLY A 100 8.17 -0.33 12.41
C GLY A 100 7.67 -1.73 12.03
N ILE A 101 6.82 -1.82 11.03
CA ILE A 101 6.30 -3.10 10.56
C ILE A 101 7.43 -3.94 9.98
N GLU A 102 8.29 -3.33 9.19
CA GLU A 102 9.44 -4.04 8.60
C GLU A 102 10.36 -4.58 9.69
N ALA A 103 10.66 -3.77 10.70
CA ALA A 103 11.53 -4.18 11.81
C ALA A 103 10.93 -5.34 12.61
N ALA A 104 9.61 -5.31 12.81
CA ALA A 104 8.92 -6.36 13.55
C ALA A 104 8.80 -7.67 12.75
N ASN A 105 9.02 -7.63 11.43
CA ASN A 105 8.81 -8.78 10.55
C ASN A 105 9.97 -8.94 9.56
N GLN A 106 11.19 -8.69 10.00
CA GLN A 106 12.35 -8.65 9.10
C GLN A 106 12.51 -9.88 8.22
N LYS A 107 12.20 -11.05 8.79
CA LYS A 107 12.38 -12.30 8.06
C LYS A 107 11.53 -12.38 6.79
N HIS A 108 10.35 -11.78 6.82
CA HIS A 108 9.39 -11.91 5.71
C HIS A 108 9.13 -10.60 4.96
N LEU A 109 9.37 -9.46 5.60
CA LEU A 109 9.01 -8.17 5.03
C LEU A 109 10.18 -7.23 4.79
N TYR A 110 11.42 -7.73 4.91
CA TYR A 110 12.60 -6.90 4.67
C TYR A 110 12.53 -6.28 3.27
N GLY A 111 12.65 -4.96 3.22
CA GLY A 111 12.69 -4.23 1.94
C GLY A 111 11.37 -4.08 1.22
N VAL A 112 10.27 -4.62 1.77
CA VAL A 112 8.97 -4.63 1.07
C VAL A 112 8.44 -3.21 0.82
N PHE A 113 8.77 -2.26 1.69
CA PHE A 113 8.28 -0.88 1.55
C PHE A 113 9.25 0.04 0.80
N GLY A 114 10.40 -0.49 0.38
CA GLY A 114 11.38 0.34 -0.32
C GLY A 114 12.02 1.38 0.59
N ASP A 115 12.58 2.43 -0.03
CA ASP A 115 13.31 3.46 0.72
C ASP A 115 12.87 4.87 0.35
N ALA A 116 11.64 5.02 -0.12
CA ALA A 116 11.13 6.34 -0.50
C ALA A 116 11.12 7.29 0.69
N GLN A 117 11.36 8.57 0.41
CA GLN A 117 11.45 9.60 1.43
C GLN A 117 10.08 10.20 1.70
N TRP A 118 9.30 9.53 2.52
CA TRP A 118 7.93 9.92 2.82
C TRP A 118 7.83 11.23 3.61
N SER A 119 8.86 11.55 4.39
CA SER A 119 8.83 12.72 5.26
C SER A 119 9.16 14.04 4.58
N ASN A 120 9.50 14.02 3.30
CA ASN A 120 9.82 15.24 2.57
C ASN A 120 8.54 15.99 2.19
N LYS A 121 8.19 17.00 2.97
CA LYS A 121 6.94 17.74 2.79
C LYS A 121 6.92 18.62 1.54
N ASP A 122 8.08 18.95 1.00
CA ASP A 122 8.14 19.73 -0.24
C ASP A 122 7.63 18.93 -1.41
N ARG A 123 7.90 17.62 -1.43
CA ARG A 123 7.43 16.73 -2.49
C ARG A 123 6.11 16.09 -2.14
N LEU A 124 5.89 15.80 -0.86
CA LEU A 124 4.73 15.05 -0.36
C LEU A 124 4.06 15.83 0.76
N PRO A 125 3.34 16.91 0.42
CA PRO A 125 2.64 17.66 1.47
C PRO A 125 1.53 16.81 2.10
N ASP A 126 1.16 17.15 3.32
CA ASP A 126 0.16 16.40 4.08
C ASP A 126 -1.15 16.23 3.31
N ALA A 127 -1.60 17.28 2.61
CA ALA A 127 -2.84 17.22 1.85
C ALA A 127 -2.80 16.13 0.78
N LEU A 128 -1.68 16.02 0.07
CA LEU A 128 -1.50 14.99 -0.96
C LEU A 128 -1.53 13.59 -0.35
N LEU A 129 -0.81 13.41 0.76
CA LEU A 129 -0.75 12.10 1.41
C LEU A 129 -2.11 11.71 2.00
N LYS A 130 -2.86 12.66 2.53
CA LYS A 130 -4.21 12.39 3.00
C LYS A 130 -5.11 11.92 1.88
N ASP A 131 -5.00 12.54 0.71
CA ASP A 131 -5.77 12.12 -0.46
C ASP A 131 -5.42 10.68 -0.87
N LEU A 132 -4.14 10.33 -0.87
CA LEU A 132 -3.72 8.97 -1.17
C LEU A 132 -4.23 7.97 -0.14
N ILE A 133 -4.12 8.33 1.13
CA ILE A 133 -4.59 7.45 2.20
C ILE A 133 -6.09 7.21 2.12
N GLU A 134 -6.87 8.28 1.87
CA GLU A 134 -8.32 8.13 1.72
C GLU A 134 -8.67 7.32 0.49
N HIS A 135 -7.91 7.47 -0.59
CA HIS A 135 -8.14 6.69 -1.80
C HIS A 135 -7.95 5.19 -1.53
N PHE A 136 -6.84 4.81 -0.86
CA PHE A 136 -6.62 3.41 -0.52
C PHE A 136 -7.57 2.91 0.57
N SER A 137 -8.06 3.82 1.41
CA SER A 137 -9.02 3.43 2.46
C SER A 137 -10.37 3.00 1.90
N ALA A 138 -10.66 3.35 0.65
CA ALA A 138 -11.91 2.98 0.01
C ALA A 138 -12.03 1.50 -0.31
N LEU A 139 -10.91 0.78 -0.33
CA LEU A 139 -10.90 -0.66 -0.62
C LEU A 139 -10.41 -1.46 0.58
N HIS A 140 -11.07 -2.58 0.84
CA HIS A 140 -10.58 -3.56 1.80
C HIS A 140 -9.76 -4.60 1.04
N LEU A 141 -8.50 -4.73 1.38
CA LEU A 141 -7.55 -5.58 0.65
C LEU A 141 -7.18 -6.85 1.40
N GLY A 142 -8.03 -7.30 2.31
CA GLY A 142 -7.80 -8.55 3.03
C GLY A 142 -8.05 -9.78 2.16
N ASN A 143 -7.69 -10.94 2.69
CA ASN A 143 -7.79 -12.22 1.96
C ASN A 143 -9.21 -12.54 1.52
N LYS A 144 -10.21 -12.09 2.27
CA LYS A 144 -11.60 -12.38 1.94
C LYS A 144 -12.10 -11.57 0.75
N ASN A 145 -11.47 -10.42 0.48
CA ASN A 145 -11.88 -9.53 -0.60
C ASN A 145 -10.98 -9.65 -1.81
N VAL A 146 -9.69 -9.91 -1.61
CA VAL A 146 -8.71 -9.94 -2.68
C VAL A 146 -7.82 -11.15 -2.49
N ALA A 147 -7.82 -12.04 -3.46
CA ALA A 147 -6.94 -13.21 -3.41
C ALA A 147 -5.48 -12.78 -3.55
N SER A 148 -4.58 -13.57 -2.98
CA SER A 148 -3.15 -13.27 -3.02
C SER A 148 -2.61 -13.14 -4.43
N ASP A 149 -3.09 -13.97 -5.35
CA ASP A 149 -2.63 -13.91 -6.73
C ASP A 149 -3.06 -12.61 -7.42
N ILE A 150 -4.22 -12.06 -7.04
CA ILE A 150 -4.68 -10.75 -7.56
C ILE A 150 -3.73 -9.65 -7.12
N ILE A 151 -3.28 -9.69 -5.87
CA ILE A 151 -2.29 -8.70 -5.38
C ILE A 151 -0.99 -8.83 -6.17
N GLY A 152 -0.53 -10.07 -6.41
CA GLY A 152 0.68 -10.31 -7.19
C GLY A 152 0.55 -9.82 -8.63
N ASP A 153 -0.60 -10.07 -9.24
CA ASP A 153 -0.85 -9.63 -10.62
C ASP A 153 -0.93 -8.11 -10.71
N ALA A 154 -1.52 -7.47 -9.71
CA ALA A 154 -1.58 -6.00 -9.64
C ALA A 154 -0.19 -5.40 -9.49
N TYR A 155 0.65 -6.03 -8.68
CA TYR A 155 2.04 -5.62 -8.51
C TYR A 155 2.77 -5.68 -9.85
N GLU A 156 2.64 -6.81 -10.57
CA GLU A 156 3.28 -6.98 -11.87
C GLU A 156 2.75 -5.95 -12.88
N TYR A 157 1.46 -5.68 -12.85
CA TYR A 157 0.85 -4.67 -13.70
C TYR A 157 1.51 -3.31 -13.50
N LEU A 158 1.67 -2.90 -12.23
CA LEU A 158 2.28 -1.61 -11.93
C LEU A 158 3.74 -1.56 -12.34
N ILE A 159 4.49 -2.61 -12.07
CA ILE A 159 5.89 -2.68 -12.46
C ILE A 159 6.00 -2.50 -13.97
N LYS A 160 5.19 -3.21 -14.74
CA LYS A 160 5.21 -3.13 -16.19
C LYS A 160 4.77 -1.75 -16.69
N LYS A 161 3.69 -1.23 -16.12
CA LYS A 161 3.14 0.06 -16.54
C LYS A 161 4.13 1.20 -16.31
N PHE A 162 4.78 1.21 -15.15
CA PHE A 162 5.75 2.25 -14.85
C PHE A 162 7.11 1.99 -15.48
N ALA A 163 7.44 0.74 -15.75
CA ALA A 163 8.64 0.42 -16.52
C ALA A 163 8.50 0.95 -17.95
N ASP A 164 7.32 0.81 -18.54
CA ASP A 164 7.07 1.34 -19.87
C ASP A 164 7.27 2.86 -19.89
N ALA A 165 6.79 3.57 -18.89
CA ALA A 165 6.97 5.00 -18.77
C ALA A 165 8.45 5.36 -18.61
N THR A 166 9.17 4.58 -17.80
CA THR A 166 10.59 4.76 -17.57
C THR A 166 11.38 4.47 -18.84
N ASN A 167 11.06 3.38 -19.51
CA ASN A 167 11.72 2.97 -20.75
C ASN A 167 11.51 4.00 -21.84
N LYS A 168 10.34 4.58 -21.91
CA LYS A 168 10.05 5.62 -22.88
C LYS A 168 10.96 6.83 -22.68
N LYS A 169 11.19 7.19 -21.41
CA LYS A 169 12.09 8.29 -21.07
C LYS A 169 13.54 7.90 -21.34
N ALA A 170 13.93 6.70 -20.96
CA ALA A 170 15.30 6.20 -21.17
C ALA A 170 15.60 5.96 -22.64
N GLY A 171 14.59 5.62 -23.42
CA GLY A 171 14.74 5.36 -24.85
C GLY A 171 15.26 6.54 -25.64
N GLU A 172 15.24 7.73 -25.05
CA GLU A 172 15.84 8.90 -25.66
C GLU A 172 17.36 8.81 -25.67
N PHE A 173 17.94 7.95 -24.84
CA PHE A 173 19.38 7.91 -24.61
C PHE A 173 20.05 6.61 -25.01
N TYR A 174 19.28 5.54 -25.25
CA TYR A 174 19.89 4.30 -25.66
C TYR A 174 18.88 3.43 -26.42
N THR A 175 19.41 2.50 -27.22
CA THR A 175 18.57 1.58 -27.99
C THR A 175 18.11 0.43 -27.10
N PRO A 176 16.79 0.24 -26.95
CA PRO A 176 16.29 -0.85 -26.15
C PRO A 176 16.67 -2.20 -26.77
N ARG A 177 16.85 -3.18 -25.91
CA ARG A 177 17.05 -4.52 -26.42
C ARG A 177 15.72 -5.08 -26.90
N SER A 178 15.78 -5.77 -27.98
CA SER A 178 14.60 -6.46 -28.51
C SER A 178 14.25 -7.67 -27.66
#